data_d694a1a18f8931bc5d605fa3c9bab7ee
#
_entry.id   d694a1a18f8931bc5d605fa3c9bab7ee
#
_cell.length_a   1.000
_cell.length_b   1.000
_cell.length_c   1.000
_cell.angle_alpha   90.00
_cell.angle_beta   90.00
_cell.angle_gamma   90.00
#
_symmetry.space_group_name_H-M   'P 1'
#
loop_
_entity.id
_entity.type
_entity.pdbx_description
1 polymer ?
#
loop_
_entity_poly.entity_id
_entity_poly.type
_entity_poly.pdbx_seq_one_letter_code
_entity_poly.pdbx_strand_id
1 'polypeptide(L)'
;PGVAGPVGVVCGVTPVTNPTSTAIFKSLIALKTRNPIVFAFHPGAQECSVAAARVVRDAAIEAGAPANCIQWVEAPSLAATNSLMNHPGVALILATGGNAMVRAAYSCGKPALGVGAGNVPAYITKSAKLKRAVNDVVLSKAFDNGMICASEQAVILDAEIYDEAIAEFKHLHAYVASAEEKAMLERFIFGVEAHGSNCGGAKLNAAVVGQHPHWIAKQAGFNVPEETSVILAEVSEVGPSEPLTREKLAPVLAVLRAHSSEEGISLSEQMVEFDGLGHSGAIHTEDTALAEEFGSRVKAVRIITNAPSSLGGIGDIYNAFIPSLTLGCGSYGHNSVSNNVSAINLVNIKRIGRRNNNLQWFKVPAKTYFEPNAIRYLADMPDVERVTIVTDATMTTLGFVDRVIDVLNRRGNKVALQIIDQVEPEPSVKTVQNGAAQMRH
;
A
#
# COMPACT_ATOMS: atom_id res chain seq x y z
N PRO A 1 -11.16 9.40 -27.10
CA PRO A 1 -11.98 8.71 -26.11
C PRO A 1 -11.51 7.27 -25.90
N GLY A 2 -11.77 6.69 -24.73
CA GLY A 2 -11.46 5.31 -24.38
C GLY A 2 -12.75 4.52 -24.12
N VAL A 3 -12.72 3.23 -24.42
CA VAL A 3 -13.79 2.28 -24.09
C VAL A 3 -13.18 1.17 -23.22
N ALA A 4 -13.71 1.03 -21.98
CA ALA A 4 -13.30 -0.03 -21.09
C ALA A 4 -14.08 -1.31 -21.41
N GLY A 5 -13.40 -2.44 -21.47
CA GLY A 5 -14.00 -3.76 -21.65
C GLY A 5 -13.37 -4.79 -20.71
N PRO A 6 -14.03 -5.92 -20.46
CA PRO A 6 -13.47 -6.97 -19.63
C PRO A 6 -12.17 -7.56 -20.25
N VAL A 7 -11.30 -8.10 -19.41
CA VAL A 7 -10.10 -8.81 -19.88
C VAL A 7 -10.43 -10.21 -20.39
N GLY A 8 -11.46 -10.85 -19.83
CA GLY A 8 -11.88 -12.23 -20.11
C GLY A 8 -11.91 -13.09 -18.86
N VAL A 9 -11.74 -14.40 -18.98
CA VAL A 9 -11.74 -15.30 -17.83
C VAL A 9 -10.52 -15.08 -16.97
N VAL A 10 -10.76 -14.81 -15.67
CA VAL A 10 -9.71 -14.63 -14.66
C VAL A 10 -9.47 -15.94 -13.91
N CYS A 11 -8.22 -16.37 -13.81
CA CYS A 11 -7.81 -17.42 -12.88
C CYS A 11 -7.48 -16.79 -11.54
N GLY A 12 -8.27 -17.07 -10.50
CA GLY A 12 -8.07 -16.57 -9.14
C GLY A 12 -7.37 -17.58 -8.26
N VAL A 13 -6.09 -17.35 -7.89
CA VAL A 13 -5.40 -18.17 -6.91
C VAL A 13 -5.45 -17.50 -5.54
N THR A 14 -5.89 -18.20 -4.49
CA THR A 14 -6.03 -17.66 -3.14
C THR A 14 -5.05 -18.31 -2.16
N PRO A 15 -4.58 -17.55 -1.15
CA PRO A 15 -3.70 -18.08 -0.11
C PRO A 15 -4.50 -18.85 0.96
N VAL A 16 -3.78 -19.52 1.86
CA VAL A 16 -4.37 -20.12 3.06
C VAL A 16 -4.58 -19.09 4.18
N THR A 17 -3.87 -17.98 4.15
CA THR A 17 -3.79 -17.01 5.26
C THR A 17 -5.04 -16.16 5.42
N ASN A 18 -5.67 -15.74 4.33
CA ASN A 18 -6.90 -14.94 4.32
C ASN A 18 -7.83 -15.38 3.17
N PRO A 19 -8.27 -16.66 3.18
CA PRO A 19 -8.89 -17.31 2.02
C PRO A 19 -10.27 -16.74 1.70
N THR A 20 -11.12 -16.53 2.70
CA THR A 20 -12.50 -16.07 2.55
C THR A 20 -12.57 -14.63 2.05
N SER A 21 -11.85 -13.73 2.70
CA SER A 21 -11.81 -12.32 2.31
C SER A 21 -11.18 -12.12 0.92
N THR A 22 -10.15 -12.90 0.58
CA THR A 22 -9.55 -12.87 -0.77
C THR A 22 -10.51 -13.41 -1.82
N ALA A 23 -11.27 -14.48 -1.54
CA ALA A 23 -12.28 -15.00 -2.46
C ALA A 23 -13.40 -13.98 -2.70
N ILE A 24 -13.91 -13.33 -1.65
CA ILE A 24 -14.90 -12.26 -1.75
C ILE A 24 -14.35 -11.09 -2.57
N PHE A 25 -13.18 -10.57 -2.19
CA PHE A 25 -12.54 -9.44 -2.86
C PHE A 25 -12.33 -9.68 -4.36
N LYS A 26 -11.72 -10.82 -4.74
CA LYS A 26 -11.48 -11.15 -6.14
C LYS A 26 -12.77 -11.36 -6.92
N SER A 27 -13.79 -11.96 -6.32
CA SER A 27 -15.11 -12.10 -6.90
C SER A 27 -15.74 -10.74 -7.21
N LEU A 28 -15.72 -9.80 -6.25
CA LEU A 28 -16.32 -8.48 -6.40
C LEU A 28 -15.64 -7.64 -7.50
N ILE A 29 -14.31 -7.62 -7.57
CA ILE A 29 -13.60 -6.86 -8.62
C ILE A 29 -13.77 -7.51 -10.01
N ALA A 30 -13.89 -8.85 -10.09
CA ALA A 30 -14.15 -9.55 -11.32
C ALA A 30 -15.58 -9.27 -11.82
N LEU A 31 -16.58 -9.39 -10.97
CA LEU A 31 -17.97 -9.07 -11.28
C LEU A 31 -18.16 -7.60 -11.69
N LYS A 32 -17.58 -6.68 -10.94
CA LYS A 32 -17.61 -5.24 -11.25
C LYS A 32 -17.12 -4.92 -12.65
N THR A 33 -16.17 -5.70 -13.16
CA THR A 33 -15.57 -5.53 -14.49
C THR A 33 -16.12 -6.51 -15.52
N ARG A 34 -17.16 -7.26 -15.18
CA ARG A 34 -17.83 -8.26 -16.05
C ARG A 34 -16.89 -9.36 -16.54
N ASN A 35 -15.92 -9.74 -15.72
CA ASN A 35 -15.05 -10.89 -15.98
C ASN A 35 -15.57 -12.10 -15.22
N PRO A 36 -15.74 -13.27 -15.83
CA PRO A 36 -15.90 -14.50 -15.08
C PRO A 36 -14.59 -14.88 -14.40
N ILE A 37 -14.70 -15.46 -13.20
CA ILE A 37 -13.54 -15.92 -12.44
C ILE A 37 -13.63 -17.38 -12.10
N VAL A 38 -12.54 -18.10 -12.27
CA VAL A 38 -12.38 -19.50 -11.85
C VAL A 38 -11.30 -19.55 -10.79
N PHE A 39 -11.63 -20.04 -9.62
CA PHE A 39 -10.71 -20.11 -8.49
C PHE A 39 -9.96 -21.44 -8.44
N ALA A 40 -8.67 -21.36 -8.13
CA ALA A 40 -7.87 -22.41 -7.57
C ALA A 40 -7.60 -22.05 -6.10
N PHE A 41 -8.39 -22.60 -5.22
CA PHE A 41 -8.26 -22.37 -3.78
C PHE A 41 -7.12 -23.20 -3.18
N HIS A 42 -6.55 -22.73 -2.08
CA HIS A 42 -5.55 -23.49 -1.35
C HIS A 42 -6.21 -24.75 -0.74
N PRO A 43 -5.61 -25.96 -0.86
CA PRO A 43 -6.23 -27.20 -0.33
C PRO A 43 -6.60 -27.13 1.14
N GLY A 44 -5.76 -26.52 1.98
CA GLY A 44 -6.01 -26.35 3.40
C GLY A 44 -7.14 -25.36 3.77
N ALA A 45 -7.70 -24.64 2.78
CA ALA A 45 -8.76 -23.66 3.00
C ALA A 45 -9.90 -23.80 1.95
N GLN A 46 -10.01 -24.95 1.30
CA GLN A 46 -10.97 -25.18 0.21
C GLN A 46 -12.41 -24.95 0.66
N GLU A 47 -12.84 -25.53 1.76
CA GLU A 47 -14.23 -25.49 2.21
C GLU A 47 -14.70 -24.07 2.54
N CYS A 48 -13.93 -23.33 3.33
CA CYS A 48 -14.29 -21.95 3.69
C CYS A 48 -14.20 -21.00 2.50
N SER A 49 -13.25 -21.19 1.58
CA SER A 49 -13.13 -20.42 0.34
C SER A 49 -14.31 -20.66 -0.58
N VAL A 50 -14.72 -21.90 -0.76
CA VAL A 50 -15.92 -22.27 -1.55
C VAL A 50 -17.18 -21.68 -0.93
N ALA A 51 -17.33 -21.76 0.40
CA ALA A 51 -18.48 -21.17 1.08
C ALA A 51 -18.57 -19.66 0.83
N ALA A 52 -17.45 -18.94 0.97
CA ALA A 52 -17.38 -17.50 0.70
C ALA A 52 -17.68 -17.16 -0.77
N ALA A 53 -17.07 -17.87 -1.71
CA ALA A 53 -17.33 -17.64 -3.14
C ALA A 53 -18.77 -17.97 -3.54
N ARG A 54 -19.38 -18.99 -2.94
CA ARG A 54 -20.78 -19.37 -3.16
C ARG A 54 -21.73 -18.26 -2.75
N VAL A 55 -21.56 -17.67 -1.56
CA VAL A 55 -22.38 -16.54 -1.10
C VAL A 55 -22.36 -15.40 -2.11
N VAL A 56 -21.17 -15.00 -2.59
CA VAL A 56 -21.05 -13.91 -3.58
C VAL A 56 -21.66 -14.32 -4.93
N ARG A 57 -21.42 -15.56 -5.39
CA ARG A 57 -21.96 -16.07 -6.64
C ARG A 57 -23.50 -16.07 -6.61
N ASP A 58 -24.09 -16.62 -5.56
CA ASP A 58 -25.52 -16.79 -5.46
C ASP A 58 -26.25 -15.43 -5.41
N ALA A 59 -25.70 -14.48 -4.65
CA ALA A 59 -26.18 -13.09 -4.65
C ALA A 59 -26.04 -12.42 -6.04
N ALA A 60 -24.94 -12.68 -6.75
CA ALA A 60 -24.74 -12.13 -8.09
C ALA A 60 -25.75 -12.72 -9.10
N ILE A 61 -26.03 -14.03 -9.02
CA ILE A 61 -27.03 -14.71 -9.88
C ILE A 61 -28.42 -14.16 -9.59
N GLU A 62 -28.80 -13.99 -8.33
CA GLU A 62 -30.06 -13.36 -7.93
C GLU A 62 -30.21 -11.95 -8.51
N ALA A 63 -29.09 -11.20 -8.58
CA ALA A 63 -29.05 -9.88 -9.20
C ALA A 63 -28.98 -9.92 -10.74
N GLY A 64 -29.03 -11.09 -11.38
CA GLY A 64 -29.04 -11.25 -12.84
C GLY A 64 -27.74 -11.57 -13.51
N ALA A 65 -26.67 -11.90 -12.75
CA ALA A 65 -25.42 -12.37 -13.34
C ALA A 65 -25.58 -13.79 -13.94
N PRO A 66 -24.77 -14.15 -14.96
CA PRO A 66 -24.76 -15.51 -15.49
C PRO A 66 -24.39 -16.54 -14.41
N ALA A 67 -24.98 -17.74 -14.48
CA ALA A 67 -24.73 -18.81 -13.49
C ALA A 67 -23.28 -19.25 -13.37
N ASN A 68 -22.47 -19.02 -14.40
CA ASN A 68 -21.05 -19.37 -14.45
C ASN A 68 -20.11 -18.18 -14.21
N CYS A 69 -20.60 -17.10 -13.61
CA CYS A 69 -19.80 -15.91 -13.35
C CYS A 69 -18.67 -16.14 -12.33
N ILE A 70 -18.87 -17.02 -11.35
CA ILE A 70 -17.87 -17.44 -10.36
C ILE A 70 -17.86 -18.95 -10.28
N GLN A 71 -16.70 -19.56 -10.49
CA GLN A 71 -16.47 -21.00 -10.42
C GLN A 71 -15.19 -21.32 -9.67
N TRP A 72 -14.98 -22.58 -9.34
CA TRP A 72 -13.78 -23.06 -8.67
C TRP A 72 -13.44 -24.50 -9.06
N VAL A 73 -12.19 -24.88 -8.84
CA VAL A 73 -11.71 -26.27 -9.01
C VAL A 73 -12.22 -27.08 -7.82
N GLU A 74 -13.00 -28.12 -8.08
CA GLU A 74 -13.62 -28.97 -7.04
C GLU A 74 -12.58 -29.78 -6.26
N ALA A 75 -11.60 -30.36 -6.95
CA ALA A 75 -10.51 -31.12 -6.34
C ALA A 75 -9.20 -30.33 -6.38
N PRO A 76 -8.86 -29.57 -5.31
CA PRO A 76 -7.71 -28.70 -5.31
C PRO A 76 -6.41 -29.51 -5.29
N SER A 77 -5.50 -29.16 -6.20
CA SER A 77 -4.14 -29.71 -6.26
C SER A 77 -3.22 -28.76 -6.98
N LEU A 78 -1.92 -28.88 -6.78
CA LEU A 78 -0.93 -28.11 -7.52
C LEU A 78 -1.04 -28.36 -9.03
N ALA A 79 -1.29 -29.61 -9.45
CA ALA A 79 -1.47 -29.98 -10.84
C ALA A 79 -2.70 -29.29 -11.44
N ALA A 80 -3.84 -29.30 -10.73
CA ALA A 80 -5.06 -28.65 -11.17
C ALA A 80 -4.90 -27.12 -11.26
N THR A 81 -4.21 -26.51 -10.30
CA THR A 81 -3.89 -25.08 -10.32
C THR A 81 -3.02 -24.73 -11.53
N ASN A 82 -1.98 -25.50 -11.79
CA ASN A 82 -1.11 -25.31 -12.97
C ASN A 82 -1.89 -25.49 -14.28
N SER A 83 -2.76 -26.51 -14.37
CA SER A 83 -3.61 -26.73 -15.54
C SER A 83 -4.54 -25.55 -15.78
N LEU A 84 -5.18 -25.01 -14.73
CA LEU A 84 -6.03 -23.84 -14.85
C LEU A 84 -5.25 -22.60 -15.29
N MET A 85 -4.11 -22.31 -14.68
CA MET A 85 -3.27 -21.16 -15.04
C MET A 85 -2.82 -21.22 -16.52
N ASN A 86 -2.52 -22.42 -17.03
CA ASN A 86 -2.09 -22.62 -18.41
C ASN A 86 -3.25 -22.79 -19.41
N HIS A 87 -4.49 -22.90 -18.95
CA HIS A 87 -5.63 -23.17 -19.82
C HIS A 87 -5.82 -22.03 -20.87
N PRO A 88 -5.98 -22.35 -22.16
CA PRO A 88 -6.02 -21.32 -23.22
C PRO A 88 -7.19 -20.34 -23.08
N GLY A 89 -8.29 -20.73 -22.43
CA GLY A 89 -9.42 -19.85 -22.15
C GLY A 89 -9.19 -18.82 -21.03
N VAL A 90 -8.13 -18.96 -20.23
CA VAL A 90 -7.78 -17.99 -19.19
C VAL A 90 -7.04 -16.80 -19.81
N ALA A 91 -7.54 -15.60 -19.57
CA ALA A 91 -7.01 -14.35 -20.10
C ALA A 91 -6.02 -13.67 -19.14
N LEU A 92 -6.23 -13.82 -17.81
CA LEU A 92 -5.42 -13.18 -16.79
C LEU A 92 -5.36 -14.05 -15.53
N ILE A 93 -4.19 -14.08 -14.89
CA ILE A 93 -3.97 -14.77 -13.62
C ILE A 93 -3.91 -13.73 -12.50
N LEU A 94 -4.76 -13.88 -11.47
CA LEU A 94 -4.79 -13.05 -10.29
C LEU A 94 -4.36 -13.90 -9.08
N ALA A 95 -3.06 -13.92 -8.80
CA ALA A 95 -2.47 -14.84 -7.82
C ALA A 95 -2.09 -14.11 -6.52
N THR A 96 -2.52 -14.66 -5.39
CA THR A 96 -2.05 -14.28 -4.06
C THR A 96 -1.58 -15.54 -3.36
N GLY A 97 -0.32 -15.59 -2.94
CA GLY A 97 0.25 -16.79 -2.32
C GLY A 97 1.76 -16.68 -2.14
N GLY A 98 2.38 -17.78 -1.73
CA GLY A 98 3.83 -17.81 -1.53
C GLY A 98 4.62 -17.58 -2.83
N ASN A 99 5.90 -17.19 -2.69
CA ASN A 99 6.78 -16.80 -3.79
C ASN A 99 6.85 -17.85 -4.94
N ALA A 100 6.81 -19.14 -4.61
CA ALA A 100 6.83 -20.21 -5.61
C ALA A 100 5.57 -20.20 -6.50
N MET A 101 4.39 -19.97 -5.91
CA MET A 101 3.12 -19.89 -6.65
C MET A 101 3.09 -18.64 -7.54
N VAL A 102 3.56 -17.50 -7.01
CA VAL A 102 3.64 -16.25 -7.77
C VAL A 102 4.60 -16.40 -8.95
N ARG A 103 5.76 -17.02 -8.74
CA ARG A 103 6.71 -17.32 -9.82
C ARG A 103 6.08 -18.24 -10.89
N ALA A 104 5.35 -19.27 -10.49
CA ALA A 104 4.63 -20.14 -11.40
C ALA A 104 3.60 -19.35 -12.24
N ALA A 105 2.82 -18.47 -11.61
CA ALA A 105 1.85 -17.62 -12.29
C ALA A 105 2.49 -16.73 -13.37
N TYR A 106 3.60 -16.08 -13.07
CA TYR A 106 4.34 -15.26 -14.05
C TYR A 106 5.02 -16.09 -15.14
N SER A 107 5.35 -17.37 -14.87
CA SER A 107 6.00 -18.26 -15.83
C SER A 107 5.03 -18.90 -16.83
N CYS A 108 3.71 -18.73 -16.68
CA CYS A 108 2.70 -19.29 -17.60
C CYS A 108 2.63 -18.58 -18.96
N GLY A 109 3.40 -17.50 -19.17
CA GLY A 109 3.35 -16.74 -20.42
C GLY A 109 2.06 -15.95 -20.64
N LYS A 110 1.24 -15.77 -19.59
CA LYS A 110 -0.01 -14.98 -19.57
C LYS A 110 0.14 -13.73 -18.73
N PRO A 111 -0.68 -12.70 -18.98
CA PRO A 111 -0.80 -11.59 -18.04
C PRO A 111 -1.11 -12.09 -16.63
N ALA A 112 -0.28 -11.70 -15.66
CA ALA A 112 -0.44 -12.09 -14.27
C ALA A 112 -0.31 -10.88 -13.34
N LEU A 113 -1.15 -10.85 -12.32
CA LEU A 113 -1.09 -9.94 -11.18
C LEU A 113 -0.83 -10.82 -9.95
N GLY A 114 0.43 -10.92 -9.57
CA GLY A 114 0.89 -11.78 -8.49
C GLY A 114 1.42 -10.97 -7.32
N VAL A 115 1.21 -11.47 -6.11
CA VAL A 115 1.69 -10.90 -4.87
C VAL A 115 2.33 -11.98 -4.01
N GLY A 116 3.58 -11.73 -3.61
CA GLY A 116 4.38 -12.64 -2.79
C GLY A 116 4.32 -12.33 -1.30
N ALA A 117 5.27 -12.90 -0.58
CA ALA A 117 5.47 -12.73 0.86
C ALA A 117 5.88 -11.28 1.22
N GLY A 118 5.58 -10.86 2.44
CA GLY A 118 6.00 -9.59 3.00
C GLY A 118 6.89 -9.77 4.22
N ASN A 119 7.94 -8.98 4.34
CA ASN A 119 8.79 -8.93 5.53
C ASN A 119 8.88 -7.49 6.04
N VAL A 120 7.82 -7.05 6.70
CA VAL A 120 7.55 -5.65 7.01
C VAL A 120 8.32 -5.19 8.24
N PRO A 121 9.25 -4.21 8.14
CA PRO A 121 9.77 -3.48 9.28
C PRO A 121 8.77 -2.43 9.77
N ALA A 122 8.73 -2.18 11.08
CA ALA A 122 8.11 -1.02 11.70
C ALA A 122 9.17 -0.21 12.45
N TYR A 123 9.57 0.92 11.92
CA TYR A 123 10.54 1.79 12.59
C TYR A 123 9.82 2.84 13.45
N ILE A 124 10.06 2.82 14.76
CA ILE A 124 9.53 3.79 15.72
C ILE A 124 10.67 4.72 16.14
N THR A 125 10.59 5.97 15.73
CA THR A 125 11.59 6.98 16.02
C THR A 125 11.33 7.67 17.36
N LYS A 126 12.35 8.32 17.91
CA LYS A 126 12.23 9.13 19.12
C LYS A 126 11.22 10.28 19.03
N SER A 127 10.92 10.74 17.83
CA SER A 127 9.91 11.79 17.62
C SER A 127 8.48 11.25 17.57
N ALA A 128 8.30 9.93 17.54
CA ALA A 128 6.99 9.31 17.43
C ALA A 128 6.11 9.59 18.66
N LYS A 129 4.80 9.59 18.48
CA LYS A 129 3.84 9.49 19.58
C LYS A 129 3.84 8.05 20.11
N LEU A 130 4.78 7.76 21.01
CA LEU A 130 5.18 6.42 21.39
C LEU A 130 4.01 5.50 21.71
N LYS A 131 3.09 5.90 22.61
CA LYS A 131 1.93 5.07 22.98
C LYS A 131 1.05 4.70 21.79
N ARG A 132 0.83 5.65 20.87
CA ARG A 132 0.08 5.39 19.65
C ARG A 132 0.85 4.44 18.74
N ALA A 133 2.14 4.66 18.53
CA ALA A 133 2.97 3.83 17.68
C ALA A 133 3.02 2.37 18.15
N VAL A 134 3.22 2.16 19.45
CA VAL A 134 3.22 0.82 20.05
C VAL A 134 1.85 0.17 19.93
N ASN A 135 0.77 0.91 20.23
CA ASN A 135 -0.60 0.39 20.05
C ASN A 135 -0.87 0.00 18.60
N ASP A 136 -0.47 0.81 17.63
CA ASP A 136 -0.65 0.53 16.21
C ASP A 136 0.09 -0.75 15.78
N VAL A 137 1.33 -0.93 16.25
CA VAL A 137 2.11 -2.15 15.98
C VAL A 137 1.48 -3.39 16.63
N VAL A 138 1.04 -3.30 17.90
CA VAL A 138 0.37 -4.42 18.59
C VAL A 138 -0.95 -4.75 17.91
N LEU A 139 -1.79 -3.75 17.62
CA LEU A 139 -3.05 -3.94 16.90
C LEU A 139 -2.83 -4.62 15.55
N SER A 140 -1.85 -4.15 14.79
CA SER A 140 -1.50 -4.68 13.48
C SER A 140 -0.98 -6.11 13.55
N LYS A 141 -0.10 -6.41 14.53
CA LYS A 141 0.51 -7.73 14.68
C LYS A 141 -0.43 -8.77 15.28
N ALA A 142 -1.32 -8.35 16.17
CA ALA A 142 -2.33 -9.23 16.76
C ALA A 142 -3.52 -9.47 15.82
N PHE A 143 -3.77 -8.56 14.87
CA PHE A 143 -4.84 -8.73 13.88
C PHE A 143 -4.66 -10.04 13.12
N ASP A 144 -5.72 -10.85 13.12
CA ASP A 144 -5.75 -12.16 12.45
C ASP A 144 -4.54 -13.06 12.86
N ASN A 145 -4.10 -12.96 14.11
CA ASN A 145 -2.90 -13.63 14.64
C ASN A 145 -1.65 -13.46 13.75
N GLY A 146 -1.46 -12.28 13.17
CA GLY A 146 -0.29 -11.95 12.37
C GLY A 146 -0.19 -12.64 11.02
N MET A 147 -1.29 -13.22 10.52
CA MET A 147 -1.29 -13.95 9.25
C MET A 147 -1.22 -13.05 8.02
N ILE A 148 -1.70 -11.81 8.10
CA ILE A 148 -1.72 -10.94 6.93
C ILE A 148 -0.30 -10.54 6.52
N CYS A 149 0.01 -10.63 5.22
CA CYS A 149 1.35 -10.37 4.67
C CYS A 149 1.87 -8.94 4.88
N ALA A 150 0.98 -7.98 5.14
CA ALA A 150 1.33 -6.60 5.48
C ALA A 150 1.58 -6.39 6.99
N SER A 151 1.47 -7.44 7.82
CA SER A 151 1.75 -7.39 9.25
C SER A 151 3.25 -7.25 9.52
N GLU A 152 3.60 -6.46 10.51
CA GLU A 152 4.98 -6.22 10.92
C GLU A 152 5.69 -7.52 11.32
N GLN A 153 6.92 -7.70 10.87
CA GLN A 153 7.77 -8.84 11.23
C GLN A 153 8.86 -8.46 12.22
N ALA A 154 9.26 -7.20 12.21
CA ALA A 154 10.15 -6.63 13.20
C ALA A 154 9.70 -5.22 13.59
N VAL A 155 9.94 -4.83 14.84
CA VAL A 155 9.92 -3.46 15.30
C VAL A 155 11.36 -3.01 15.54
N ILE A 156 11.72 -1.86 14.98
CA ILE A 156 13.01 -1.21 15.14
C ILE A 156 12.75 0.02 16.01
N LEU A 157 13.44 0.12 17.13
CA LEU A 157 13.23 1.17 18.13
C LEU A 157 14.48 2.03 18.24
N ASP A 158 14.34 3.36 18.19
CA ASP A 158 15.43 4.25 18.58
C ASP A 158 15.87 3.94 20.01
N ALA A 159 17.19 3.87 20.22
CA ALA A 159 17.77 3.50 21.51
C ALA A 159 17.31 4.40 22.66
N GLU A 160 17.03 5.68 22.37
CA GLU A 160 16.56 6.66 23.35
C GLU A 160 15.18 6.33 23.93
N ILE A 161 14.30 5.66 23.19
CA ILE A 161 12.93 5.32 23.59
C ILE A 161 12.74 3.84 23.86
N TYR A 162 13.79 3.03 23.74
CA TYR A 162 13.69 1.57 23.76
C TYR A 162 13.01 1.02 25.01
N ASP A 163 13.49 1.43 26.20
CA ASP A 163 12.97 0.89 27.46
C ASP A 163 11.52 1.33 27.71
N GLU A 164 11.17 2.58 27.34
CA GLU A 164 9.80 3.09 27.41
C GLU A 164 8.88 2.35 26.43
N ALA A 165 9.34 2.08 25.22
CA ALA A 165 8.60 1.31 24.23
C ALA A 165 8.32 -0.14 24.72
N ILE A 166 9.34 -0.81 25.25
CA ILE A 166 9.18 -2.17 25.80
C ILE A 166 8.21 -2.18 26.99
N ALA A 167 8.22 -1.15 27.84
CA ALA A 167 7.26 -1.02 28.94
C ALA A 167 5.82 -0.84 28.39
N GLU A 168 5.64 -0.03 27.35
CA GLU A 168 4.33 0.17 26.71
C GLU A 168 3.84 -1.10 25.98
N PHE A 169 4.72 -1.84 25.30
CA PHE A 169 4.38 -3.17 24.75
C PHE A 169 3.87 -4.13 25.83
N LYS A 170 4.55 -4.20 26.98
CA LYS A 170 4.11 -5.02 28.13
C LYS A 170 2.76 -4.57 28.67
N HIS A 171 2.50 -3.25 28.71
CA HIS A 171 1.20 -2.70 29.10
C HIS A 171 0.06 -3.17 28.18
N LEU A 172 0.36 -3.42 26.92
CA LEU A 172 -0.56 -3.97 25.91
C LEU A 172 -0.50 -5.51 25.82
N HIS A 173 -0.11 -6.19 26.90
CA HIS A 173 -0.04 -7.64 27.02
C HIS A 173 0.96 -8.33 26.08
N ALA A 174 1.99 -7.62 25.60
CA ALA A 174 3.08 -8.28 24.89
C ALA A 174 4.00 -8.99 25.87
N TYR A 175 4.43 -10.20 25.52
CA TYR A 175 5.39 -10.99 26.28
C TYR A 175 6.79 -10.82 25.71
N VAL A 176 7.76 -10.49 26.53
CA VAL A 176 9.17 -10.39 26.10
C VAL A 176 9.88 -11.70 26.41
N ALA A 177 10.25 -12.42 25.36
CA ALA A 177 10.94 -13.70 25.48
C ALA A 177 12.37 -13.52 25.96
N SER A 178 12.83 -14.42 26.86
CA SER A 178 14.24 -14.53 27.24
C SER A 178 15.09 -15.03 26.07
N ALA A 179 16.42 -15.03 26.22
CA ALA A 179 17.32 -15.57 25.21
C ALA A 179 17.09 -17.07 24.96
N GLU A 180 16.80 -17.82 26.01
CA GLU A 180 16.49 -19.25 25.93
C GLU A 180 15.14 -19.50 25.22
N GLU A 181 14.13 -18.71 25.56
CA GLU A 181 12.81 -18.80 24.93
C GLU A 181 12.85 -18.36 23.46
N LYS A 182 13.66 -17.36 23.12
CA LYS A 182 13.95 -16.99 21.72
C LYS A 182 14.51 -18.17 20.94
N ALA A 183 15.51 -18.86 21.48
CA ALA A 183 16.09 -20.05 20.84
C ALA A 183 15.06 -21.19 20.67
N MET A 184 14.15 -21.35 21.63
CA MET A 184 13.03 -22.30 21.51
C MET A 184 12.06 -21.90 20.39
N LEU A 185 11.74 -20.61 20.25
CA LEU A 185 10.92 -20.08 19.16
C LEU A 185 11.57 -20.31 17.80
N GLU A 186 12.85 -20.01 17.64
CA GLU A 186 13.61 -20.22 16.41
C GLU A 186 13.57 -21.68 15.95
N ARG A 187 13.81 -22.60 16.89
CA ARG A 187 13.74 -24.04 16.63
C ARG A 187 12.34 -24.48 16.21
N PHE A 188 11.31 -24.03 16.92
CA PHE A 188 9.93 -24.41 16.64
C PHE A 188 9.41 -23.80 15.33
N ILE A 189 9.69 -22.53 15.10
CA ILE A 189 9.15 -21.78 13.94
C ILE A 189 9.90 -22.12 12.65
N PHE A 190 11.24 -22.26 12.71
CA PHE A 190 12.08 -22.41 11.51
C PHE A 190 12.92 -23.69 11.47
N GLY A 191 12.89 -24.52 12.52
CA GLY A 191 13.65 -25.77 12.57
C GLY A 191 15.16 -25.57 12.65
N VAL A 192 15.64 -24.41 13.12
CA VAL A 192 17.07 -24.07 13.23
C VAL A 192 17.49 -24.02 14.69
N GLU A 193 18.74 -24.47 14.97
CA GLU A 193 19.36 -24.29 16.27
C GLU A 193 20.07 -22.93 16.30
N ALA A 194 19.94 -22.24 17.45
CA ALA A 194 20.60 -20.97 17.69
C ALA A 194 22.12 -21.10 17.49
N HIS A 195 22.71 -20.20 16.74
CA HIS A 195 24.14 -20.00 16.49
C HIS A 195 24.85 -21.04 15.58
N GLY A 196 25.09 -20.66 14.34
CA GLY A 196 26.17 -21.18 13.50
C GLY A 196 25.79 -21.98 12.26
N SER A 197 24.55 -22.32 12.01
CA SER A 197 24.16 -22.91 10.74
C SER A 197 23.72 -21.82 9.78
N ASN A 198 24.27 -21.89 8.56
CA ASN A 198 23.89 -21.03 7.44
C ASN A 198 22.41 -21.27 7.12
N CYS A 199 21.49 -20.46 7.72
CA CYS A 199 20.03 -20.68 7.69
C CYS A 199 19.41 -20.39 6.30
N GLY A 200 20.17 -20.49 5.23
CA GLY A 200 19.68 -20.39 3.86
C GLY A 200 18.58 -21.40 3.47
N GLY A 201 18.34 -22.40 4.35
CA GLY A 201 17.31 -23.42 4.23
C GLY A 201 16.22 -23.41 5.29
N ALA A 202 16.19 -22.42 6.20
CA ALA A 202 15.17 -22.31 7.24
C ALA A 202 13.76 -22.25 6.62
N LYS A 203 12.92 -23.23 6.92
CA LYS A 203 11.57 -23.33 6.38
C LYS A 203 10.55 -23.06 7.49
N LEU A 204 9.64 -22.13 7.22
CA LEU A 204 8.54 -21.85 8.13
C LEU A 204 7.72 -23.12 8.43
N ASN A 205 7.55 -23.42 9.71
CA ASN A 205 6.67 -24.49 10.19
C ASN A 205 5.21 -24.06 9.94
N ALA A 206 4.53 -24.73 9.03
CA ALA A 206 3.14 -24.40 8.69
C ALA A 206 2.18 -24.49 9.88
N ALA A 207 2.50 -25.25 10.93
CA ALA A 207 1.67 -25.37 12.11
C ALA A 207 1.60 -24.08 12.95
N VAL A 208 2.56 -23.16 12.79
CA VAL A 208 2.62 -21.87 13.50
C VAL A 208 1.65 -20.84 12.94
N VAL A 209 1.30 -20.96 11.66
CA VAL A 209 0.55 -19.94 10.91
C VAL A 209 -0.82 -19.69 11.56
N GLY A 210 -1.07 -18.44 11.95
CA GLY A 210 -2.32 -18.00 12.54
C GLY A 210 -2.62 -18.50 13.94
N GLN A 211 -1.65 -19.12 14.60
CA GLN A 211 -1.82 -19.62 15.96
C GLN A 211 -1.67 -18.51 17.00
N HIS A 212 -2.39 -18.67 18.12
CA HIS A 212 -2.32 -17.74 19.24
C HIS A 212 -0.95 -17.78 19.95
N PRO A 213 -0.43 -16.67 20.48
CA PRO A 213 0.87 -16.62 21.18
C PRO A 213 1.03 -17.68 22.26
N HIS A 214 0.01 -17.89 23.09
CA HIS A 214 0.01 -18.92 24.13
C HIS A 214 0.23 -20.34 23.57
N TRP A 215 -0.43 -20.68 22.48
CA TRP A 215 -0.25 -21.98 21.82
C TRP A 215 1.17 -22.12 21.25
N ILE A 216 1.68 -21.06 20.59
CA ILE A 216 3.03 -21.07 20.01
C ILE A 216 4.09 -21.28 21.09
N ALA A 217 4.02 -20.53 22.18
CA ALA A 217 4.95 -20.65 23.30
C ALA A 217 4.92 -22.07 23.90
N LYS A 218 3.73 -22.61 24.13
CA LYS A 218 3.56 -23.96 24.66
C LYS A 218 4.17 -25.03 23.75
N GLN A 219 3.98 -24.93 22.44
CA GLN A 219 4.58 -25.87 21.50
C GLN A 219 6.09 -25.68 21.37
N ALA A 220 6.60 -24.46 21.54
CA ALA A 220 8.02 -24.17 21.57
C ALA A 220 8.71 -24.67 22.87
N GLY A 221 7.94 -24.92 23.95
CA GLY A 221 8.45 -25.48 25.19
C GLY A 221 8.48 -24.54 26.39
N PHE A 222 7.80 -23.37 26.31
CA PHE A 222 7.66 -22.43 27.42
C PHE A 222 6.20 -21.95 27.57
N ASN A 223 5.91 -21.15 28.60
CA ASN A 223 4.56 -20.67 28.87
C ASN A 223 4.50 -19.14 28.87
N VAL A 224 3.42 -18.63 28.35
CA VAL A 224 3.06 -17.21 28.43
C VAL A 224 1.62 -17.09 28.93
N PRO A 225 1.19 -15.94 29.48
CA PRO A 225 -0.21 -15.70 29.86
C PRO A 225 -1.16 -15.89 28.67
N GLU A 226 -2.39 -16.33 28.93
CA GLU A 226 -3.39 -16.54 27.87
C GLU A 226 -3.78 -15.25 27.15
N GLU A 227 -3.77 -14.11 27.86
CA GLU A 227 -4.04 -12.79 27.33
C GLU A 227 -2.90 -12.20 26.50
N THR A 228 -1.79 -12.93 26.33
CA THR A 228 -0.65 -12.43 25.54
C THR A 228 -1.08 -12.10 24.11
N SER A 229 -0.89 -10.83 23.72
CA SER A 229 -1.23 -10.34 22.39
C SER A 229 -0.18 -10.66 21.33
N VAL A 230 1.10 -10.47 21.69
CA VAL A 230 2.28 -10.64 20.81
C VAL A 230 3.46 -11.15 21.65
N ILE A 231 4.30 -12.01 21.08
CA ILE A 231 5.60 -12.38 21.67
C ILE A 231 6.68 -11.52 21.03
N LEU A 232 7.44 -10.79 21.83
CA LEU A 232 8.60 -10.01 21.43
C LEU A 232 9.87 -10.82 21.62
N ALA A 233 10.72 -10.86 20.62
CA ALA A 233 12.03 -11.52 20.68
C ALA A 233 13.13 -10.53 20.26
N GLU A 234 14.04 -10.20 21.18
CA GLU A 234 15.15 -9.30 20.88
C GLU A 234 16.17 -9.98 19.96
N VAL A 235 16.57 -9.30 18.89
CA VAL A 235 17.54 -9.76 17.91
C VAL A 235 18.62 -8.71 17.71
N SER A 236 19.83 -9.16 17.35
CA SER A 236 20.99 -8.27 17.23
C SER A 236 21.21 -7.71 15.83
N GLU A 237 20.73 -8.41 14.81
CA GLU A 237 20.93 -8.06 13.41
C GLU A 237 19.77 -8.58 12.54
N VAL A 238 19.76 -8.21 11.28
CA VAL A 238 18.83 -8.74 10.27
C VAL A 238 19.57 -9.75 9.40
N GLY A 239 18.99 -10.92 9.22
CA GLY A 239 19.59 -11.88 8.30
C GLY A 239 19.47 -13.34 8.73
N PRO A 240 20.20 -14.25 8.06
CA PRO A 240 20.13 -15.68 8.29
C PRO A 240 20.51 -16.14 9.70
N SER A 241 21.38 -15.40 10.40
CA SER A 241 21.79 -15.64 11.78
C SER A 241 20.67 -15.41 12.80
N GLU A 242 19.68 -14.58 12.44
CA GLU A 242 18.53 -14.22 13.26
C GLU A 242 17.22 -14.56 12.50
N PRO A 243 16.83 -15.83 12.46
CA PRO A 243 15.72 -16.31 11.63
C PRO A 243 14.37 -15.68 11.98
N LEU A 244 14.20 -15.15 13.21
CA LEU A 244 13.01 -14.39 13.59
C LEU A 244 12.87 -13.04 12.88
N THR A 245 13.86 -12.61 12.09
CA THR A 245 13.75 -11.45 11.19
C THR A 245 13.07 -11.78 9.85
N ARG A 246 12.63 -13.03 9.63
CA ARG A 246 11.85 -13.45 8.46
C ARG A 246 10.35 -13.32 8.69
N GLU A 247 9.58 -13.49 7.59
CA GLU A 247 8.12 -13.63 7.67
C GLU A 247 7.73 -14.86 8.49
N LYS A 248 6.85 -14.68 9.49
CA LYS A 248 6.44 -15.74 10.43
C LYS A 248 4.97 -16.10 10.32
N LEU A 249 4.13 -15.21 9.76
CA LEU A 249 2.67 -15.35 9.68
C LEU A 249 2.05 -15.75 11.05
N ALA A 250 2.56 -15.16 12.10
CA ALA A 250 2.26 -15.47 13.49
C ALA A 250 2.49 -14.25 14.38
N PRO A 251 1.86 -14.13 15.55
CA PRO A 251 2.00 -13.00 16.46
C PRO A 251 3.33 -13.02 17.25
N VAL A 252 4.42 -13.16 16.52
CA VAL A 252 5.80 -13.08 17.02
C VAL A 252 6.51 -11.97 16.29
N LEU A 253 7.11 -11.03 17.02
CA LEU A 253 7.74 -9.81 16.52
C LEU A 253 9.20 -9.76 16.94
N ALA A 254 10.11 -9.67 16.00
CA ALA A 254 11.51 -9.39 16.30
C ALA A 254 11.65 -7.93 16.77
N VAL A 255 12.55 -7.69 17.72
CA VAL A 255 12.83 -6.34 18.25
C VAL A 255 14.28 -6.00 18.02
N LEU A 256 14.53 -4.87 17.32
CA LEU A 256 15.84 -4.34 17.01
C LEU A 256 16.00 -2.96 17.67
N ARG A 257 17.23 -2.64 18.05
CA ARG A 257 17.58 -1.32 18.59
C ARG A 257 18.37 -0.55 17.54
N ALA A 258 18.02 0.70 17.29
CA ALA A 258 18.73 1.61 16.41
C ALA A 258 19.38 2.75 17.21
N HIS A 259 20.67 3.00 17.03
CA HIS A 259 21.40 4.07 17.73
C HIS A 259 21.40 5.41 16.95
N SER A 260 20.86 5.39 15.74
CA SER A 260 20.67 6.58 14.90
C SER A 260 19.52 6.36 13.90
N SER A 261 19.00 7.45 13.36
CA SER A 261 17.98 7.37 12.29
C SER A 261 18.53 6.67 11.04
N GLU A 262 19.80 6.88 10.72
CA GLU A 262 20.47 6.18 9.62
C GLU A 262 20.50 4.66 9.83
N GLU A 263 20.82 4.21 11.04
CA GLU A 263 20.79 2.78 11.38
C GLU A 263 19.36 2.22 11.34
N GLY A 264 18.38 2.97 11.85
CA GLY A 264 16.96 2.55 11.83
C GLY A 264 16.45 2.36 10.41
N ILE A 265 16.77 3.26 9.48
CA ILE A 265 16.45 3.11 8.06
C ILE A 265 17.22 1.93 7.45
N SER A 266 18.52 1.81 7.72
CA SER A 266 19.35 0.72 7.20
C SER A 266 18.84 -0.66 7.62
N LEU A 267 18.47 -0.83 8.89
CA LEU A 267 17.84 -2.07 9.38
C LEU A 267 16.52 -2.36 8.68
N SER A 268 15.74 -1.31 8.39
CA SER A 268 14.48 -1.45 7.63
C SER A 268 14.72 -1.86 6.18
N GLU A 269 15.74 -1.31 5.53
CA GLU A 269 16.19 -1.72 4.19
C GLU A 269 16.57 -3.21 4.19
N GLN A 270 17.41 -3.63 5.14
CA GLN A 270 17.85 -5.02 5.29
C GLN A 270 16.67 -5.98 5.49
N MET A 271 15.69 -5.60 6.33
CA MET A 271 14.47 -6.41 6.55
C MET A 271 13.72 -6.67 5.25
N VAL A 272 13.48 -5.60 4.47
CA VAL A 272 12.75 -5.70 3.19
C VAL A 272 13.55 -6.50 2.17
N GLU A 273 14.86 -6.27 2.09
CA GLU A 273 15.74 -6.97 1.14
C GLU A 273 15.93 -8.45 1.47
N PHE A 274 15.86 -8.80 2.74
CA PHE A 274 16.07 -10.18 3.18
C PHE A 274 14.96 -11.14 2.71
N ASP A 275 13.68 -10.78 2.83
CA ASP A 275 12.59 -11.71 2.49
C ASP A 275 11.28 -11.03 2.03
N GLY A 276 11.25 -9.72 1.78
CA GLY A 276 10.02 -8.96 1.53
C GLY A 276 10.08 -7.87 0.48
N LEU A 277 10.97 -8.00 -0.51
CA LEU A 277 11.18 -6.97 -1.52
C LEU A 277 9.87 -6.49 -2.17
N GLY A 278 9.68 -5.18 -2.14
CA GLY A 278 8.58 -4.48 -2.79
C GLY A 278 7.28 -4.49 -2.01
N HIS A 279 7.14 -5.22 -0.89
CA HIS A 279 5.83 -5.36 -0.25
C HIS A 279 5.42 -4.12 0.55
N SER A 280 5.83 -3.96 1.76
CA SER A 280 5.45 -2.87 2.65
C SER A 280 6.55 -2.54 3.67
N GLY A 281 6.54 -1.30 4.16
CA GLY A 281 7.33 -0.85 5.31
C GLY A 281 6.52 0.17 6.11
N ALA A 282 6.73 0.22 7.41
CA ALA A 282 6.06 1.17 8.30
C ALA A 282 7.08 2.03 9.05
N ILE A 283 6.72 3.30 9.24
CA ILE A 283 7.48 4.23 10.07
C ILE A 283 6.53 5.02 10.97
N HIS A 284 6.87 5.13 12.23
CA HIS A 284 6.19 5.99 13.19
C HIS A 284 7.12 7.14 13.57
N THR A 285 6.77 8.34 13.15
CA THR A 285 7.59 9.55 13.35
C THR A 285 6.71 10.80 13.21
N GLU A 286 7.07 11.87 13.92
CA GLU A 286 6.51 13.21 13.66
C GLU A 286 7.47 14.05 12.77
N ASP A 287 8.62 13.49 12.40
CA ASP A 287 9.56 14.12 11.45
C ASP A 287 9.21 13.72 10.01
N THR A 288 8.62 14.66 9.29
CA THR A 288 8.20 14.45 7.90
C THR A 288 9.38 14.19 6.96
N ALA A 289 10.53 14.86 7.18
CA ALA A 289 11.70 14.67 6.34
C ALA A 289 12.26 13.24 6.48
N LEU A 290 12.28 12.73 7.71
CA LEU A 290 12.70 11.37 7.97
C LEU A 290 11.73 10.34 7.39
N ALA A 291 10.41 10.62 7.41
CA ALA A 291 9.42 9.76 6.76
C ALA A 291 9.60 9.73 5.22
N GLU A 292 9.92 10.86 4.61
CA GLU A 292 10.23 10.96 3.17
C GLU A 292 11.53 10.23 2.82
N GLU A 293 12.57 10.38 3.64
CA GLU A 293 13.83 9.65 3.47
C GLU A 293 13.63 8.14 3.57
N PHE A 294 12.91 7.67 4.60
CA PHE A 294 12.53 6.26 4.75
C PHE A 294 11.80 5.76 3.49
N GLY A 295 10.82 6.52 3.01
CA GLY A 295 10.04 6.18 1.81
C GLY A 295 10.87 6.15 0.52
N SER A 296 11.94 6.93 0.43
CA SER A 296 12.82 6.95 -0.74
C SER A 296 13.84 5.81 -0.75
N ARG A 297 14.26 5.34 0.42
CA ARG A 297 15.33 4.35 0.57
C ARG A 297 14.80 2.92 0.67
N VAL A 298 13.79 2.69 1.49
CA VAL A 298 13.25 1.34 1.71
C VAL A 298 12.57 0.84 0.45
N LYS A 299 13.03 -0.28 -0.10
CA LYS A 299 12.53 -0.88 -1.35
C LYS A 299 11.18 -1.57 -1.17
N ALA A 300 10.21 -0.86 -0.63
CA ALA A 300 8.82 -1.25 -0.52
C ALA A 300 7.94 -0.25 -1.29
N VAL A 301 6.96 -0.73 -2.03
CA VAL A 301 6.05 0.15 -2.81
C VAL A 301 4.92 0.72 -1.95
N ARG A 302 4.85 0.28 -0.70
CA ARG A 302 3.81 0.67 0.27
C ARG A 302 4.46 1.10 1.57
N ILE A 303 4.53 2.40 1.79
CA ILE A 303 5.07 2.99 3.02
C ILE A 303 3.89 3.49 3.86
N ILE A 304 3.79 2.97 5.07
CA ILE A 304 2.74 3.31 6.03
C ILE A 304 3.35 4.22 7.10
N THR A 305 2.81 5.41 7.24
CA THR A 305 3.28 6.37 8.25
C THR A 305 2.24 6.54 9.35
N ASN A 306 2.65 6.36 10.61
CA ASN A 306 1.83 6.60 11.81
C ASN A 306 0.49 5.84 11.81
N ALA A 307 0.48 4.60 11.33
CA ALA A 307 -0.70 3.74 11.30
C ALA A 307 -0.31 2.25 11.35
N PRO A 308 -1.24 1.36 11.76
CA PRO A 308 -1.02 -0.09 11.74
C PRO A 308 -0.72 -0.58 10.32
N SER A 309 0.39 -1.29 10.09
CA SER A 309 0.79 -1.69 8.74
C SER A 309 -0.18 -2.67 8.09
N SER A 310 -0.71 -3.64 8.83
CA SER A 310 -1.66 -4.62 8.31
C SER A 310 -2.92 -3.95 7.74
N LEU A 311 -3.53 -3.05 8.49
CA LEU A 311 -4.76 -2.35 8.12
C LEU A 311 -4.48 -1.20 7.14
N GLY A 312 -3.39 -0.46 7.34
CA GLY A 312 -2.96 0.60 6.42
C GLY A 312 -2.56 0.06 5.05
N GLY A 313 -1.94 -1.13 4.99
CA GLY A 313 -1.56 -1.79 3.75
C GLY A 313 -2.77 -2.24 2.92
N ILE A 314 -3.83 -2.73 3.56
CA ILE A 314 -5.09 -3.07 2.90
C ILE A 314 -5.73 -1.83 2.26
N GLY A 315 -5.59 -0.66 2.89
CA GLY A 315 -6.12 0.61 2.42
C GLY A 315 -7.49 0.98 3.01
N ASP A 316 -7.95 2.20 2.74
CA ASP A 316 -9.22 2.82 3.09
C ASP A 316 -9.30 3.35 4.53
N ILE A 317 -9.11 2.51 5.55
CA ILE A 317 -9.39 2.89 6.96
C ILE A 317 -8.43 3.95 7.48
N TYR A 318 -7.13 3.81 7.23
CA TYR A 318 -6.08 4.68 7.76
C TYR A 318 -5.46 5.62 6.73
N ASN A 319 -5.75 5.44 5.46
CA ASN A 319 -5.17 6.22 4.37
C ASN A 319 -6.03 6.14 3.10
N ALA A 320 -5.64 6.85 2.05
CA ALA A 320 -6.35 6.89 0.77
C ALA A 320 -5.93 5.79 -0.23
N PHE A 321 -5.25 4.73 0.21
CA PHE A 321 -4.97 3.59 -0.67
C PHE A 321 -6.27 2.87 -1.05
N ILE A 322 -6.33 2.41 -2.28
CA ILE A 322 -7.49 1.64 -2.74
C ILE A 322 -7.57 0.34 -1.94
N PRO A 323 -8.74 0.00 -1.35
CA PRO A 323 -8.92 -1.24 -0.62
C PRO A 323 -8.60 -2.46 -1.48
N SER A 324 -7.72 -3.34 -1.00
CA SER A 324 -7.30 -4.53 -1.73
C SER A 324 -6.78 -5.63 -0.81
N LEU A 325 -6.99 -6.87 -1.23
CA LEU A 325 -6.34 -8.07 -0.66
C LEU A 325 -5.35 -8.70 -1.66
N THR A 326 -4.93 -7.91 -2.67
CA THR A 326 -3.85 -8.27 -3.59
C THR A 326 -2.91 -7.07 -3.68
N LEU A 327 -1.87 -7.10 -2.86
CA LEU A 327 -0.98 -5.98 -2.56
C LEU A 327 0.27 -6.06 -3.47
N GLY A 328 0.22 -5.48 -4.66
CA GLY A 328 1.32 -5.52 -5.62
C GLY A 328 2.65 -5.05 -5.02
N CYS A 329 3.75 -5.70 -5.40
CA CYS A 329 5.10 -5.45 -4.89
C CYS A 329 6.01 -4.76 -5.94
N GLY A 330 5.47 -4.38 -7.08
CA GLY A 330 6.23 -3.74 -8.14
C GLY A 330 7.41 -4.56 -8.67
N SER A 331 8.29 -3.92 -9.42
CA SER A 331 9.47 -4.57 -9.97
C SER A 331 10.44 -5.08 -8.90
N TYR A 332 10.50 -4.45 -7.74
CA TYR A 332 11.29 -4.92 -6.60
C TYR A 332 10.90 -6.35 -6.21
N GLY A 333 9.59 -6.62 -6.10
CA GLY A 333 9.05 -7.96 -5.78
C GLY A 333 8.81 -8.84 -7.00
N HIS A 334 9.37 -8.50 -8.17
CA HIS A 334 9.14 -9.20 -9.44
C HIS A 334 7.67 -9.29 -9.82
N ASN A 335 6.90 -8.25 -9.51
CA ASN A 335 5.49 -8.15 -9.84
C ASN A 335 5.22 -7.14 -10.97
N SER A 336 4.14 -7.34 -11.70
CA SER A 336 3.71 -6.45 -12.79
C SER A 336 2.99 -5.20 -12.32
N VAL A 337 2.64 -5.11 -11.04
CA VAL A 337 1.94 -3.97 -10.43
C VAL A 337 2.60 -3.55 -9.12
N SER A 338 2.65 -2.25 -8.88
CA SER A 338 3.19 -1.63 -7.66
C SER A 338 2.13 -1.06 -6.72
N ASN A 339 0.86 -1.09 -7.12
CA ASN A 339 -0.26 -0.56 -6.36
C ASN A 339 -1.13 -1.69 -5.77
N ASN A 340 -2.07 -1.30 -4.95
CA ASN A 340 -3.16 -2.17 -4.50
C ASN A 340 -4.01 -2.53 -5.72
N VAL A 341 -4.10 -3.82 -6.05
CA VAL A 341 -4.86 -4.30 -7.20
C VAL A 341 -6.35 -4.03 -6.98
N SER A 342 -7.01 -3.53 -8.00
CA SER A 342 -8.43 -3.20 -7.97
C SER A 342 -9.12 -3.53 -9.29
N ALA A 343 -10.39 -3.17 -9.42
CA ALA A 343 -11.17 -3.37 -10.64
C ALA A 343 -10.51 -2.77 -11.89
N ILE A 344 -9.80 -1.65 -11.76
CA ILE A 344 -9.13 -1.01 -12.91
C ILE A 344 -8.05 -1.89 -13.55
N ASN A 345 -7.46 -2.81 -12.79
CA ASN A 345 -6.47 -3.76 -13.29
C ASN A 345 -7.08 -4.91 -14.09
N LEU A 346 -8.41 -5.07 -14.03
CA LEU A 346 -9.18 -6.13 -14.72
C LEU A 346 -9.95 -5.60 -15.95
N VAL A 347 -9.55 -4.47 -16.51
CA VAL A 347 -10.18 -3.91 -17.72
C VAL A 347 -9.15 -3.65 -18.81
N ASN A 348 -9.57 -3.90 -20.05
CA ASN A 348 -8.85 -3.46 -21.26
C ASN A 348 -9.39 -2.09 -21.68
N ILE A 349 -8.50 -1.12 -21.82
CA ILE A 349 -8.86 0.22 -22.33
C ILE A 349 -8.58 0.28 -23.82
N LYS A 350 -9.62 0.25 -24.64
CA LYS A 350 -9.52 0.49 -26.09
C LYS A 350 -9.49 1.97 -26.35
N ARG A 351 -8.45 2.46 -26.99
CA ARG A 351 -8.33 3.87 -27.35
C ARG A 351 -8.81 4.09 -28.78
N ILE A 352 -9.69 5.06 -28.97
CA ILE A 352 -10.20 5.45 -30.29
C ILE A 352 -9.44 6.69 -30.72
N GLY A 353 -8.50 6.52 -31.64
CA GLY A 353 -7.80 7.60 -32.33
C GLY A 353 -8.66 8.14 -33.46
N ARG A 354 -8.88 9.45 -33.49
CA ARG A 354 -9.49 10.15 -34.61
C ARG A 354 -8.47 11.04 -35.25
N ARG A 355 -8.56 11.20 -36.58
CA ARG A 355 -7.72 12.18 -37.29
C ARG A 355 -8.06 13.57 -36.75
N ASN A 356 -7.05 14.28 -36.31
CA ASN A 356 -7.18 15.67 -35.87
C ASN A 356 -7.04 16.57 -37.07
N ASN A 357 -8.16 17.01 -37.62
CA ASN A 357 -8.19 17.89 -38.80
C ASN A 357 -8.00 19.37 -38.45
N ASN A 358 -8.22 19.75 -37.20
CA ASN A 358 -8.03 21.10 -36.67
C ASN A 358 -7.30 20.99 -35.32
N LEU A 359 -6.12 21.57 -35.25
CA LEU A 359 -5.37 21.71 -33.98
C LEU A 359 -6.02 22.84 -33.15
N GLN A 360 -7.19 22.56 -32.60
CA GLN A 360 -7.76 23.35 -31.52
C GLN A 360 -7.29 22.73 -30.20
N TRP A 361 -6.48 23.44 -29.44
CA TRP A 361 -6.08 23.04 -28.10
C TRP A 361 -6.44 24.15 -27.12
N PHE A 362 -6.85 23.76 -25.95
CA PHE A 362 -7.14 24.64 -24.84
C PHE A 362 -6.19 24.31 -23.70
N LYS A 363 -5.47 25.29 -23.21
CA LYS A 363 -4.57 25.14 -22.09
C LYS A 363 -5.23 25.70 -20.84
N VAL A 364 -5.45 24.85 -19.86
CA VAL A 364 -5.88 25.26 -18.52
C VAL A 364 -4.64 25.66 -17.72
N PRO A 365 -4.68 26.67 -16.84
CA PRO A 365 -3.59 27.00 -15.94
C PRO A 365 -3.11 25.79 -15.15
N ALA A 366 -1.81 25.70 -14.92
CA ALA A 366 -1.22 24.59 -14.17
C ALA A 366 -1.71 24.53 -12.71
N LYS A 367 -2.19 25.66 -12.17
CA LYS A 367 -2.77 25.76 -10.83
C LYS A 367 -4.05 26.57 -10.87
N THR A 368 -5.07 26.08 -10.20
CA THR A 368 -6.34 26.77 -9.97
C THR A 368 -6.67 26.69 -8.49
N TYR A 369 -6.90 27.83 -7.85
CA TYR A 369 -7.21 27.90 -6.41
C TYR A 369 -8.71 28.10 -6.22
N PHE A 370 -9.37 27.21 -5.46
CA PHE A 370 -10.81 27.13 -5.24
C PHE A 370 -11.17 27.30 -3.77
N GLU A 371 -10.90 28.44 -3.16
CA GLU A 371 -11.31 28.67 -1.79
C GLU A 371 -11.75 30.12 -1.58
N PRO A 372 -12.54 30.41 -0.55
CA PRO A 372 -12.82 31.78 -0.15
C PRO A 372 -11.50 32.54 0.09
N ASN A 373 -11.39 33.72 -0.49
CA ASN A 373 -10.19 34.56 -0.47
C ASN A 373 -8.95 33.97 -1.18
N ALA A 374 -9.12 33.06 -2.15
CA ALA A 374 -8.02 32.54 -2.96
C ALA A 374 -7.15 33.64 -3.62
N ILE A 375 -7.72 34.83 -3.83
CA ILE A 375 -7.01 36.01 -4.32
C ILE A 375 -5.75 36.36 -3.50
N ARG A 376 -5.67 36.00 -2.25
CA ARG A 376 -4.48 36.23 -1.39
C ARG A 376 -3.21 35.58 -1.95
N TYR A 377 -3.33 34.49 -2.72
CA TYR A 377 -2.17 33.82 -3.32
C TYR A 377 -1.41 34.70 -4.32
N LEU A 378 -2.01 35.79 -4.80
CA LEU A 378 -1.29 36.78 -5.63
C LEU A 378 -0.17 37.46 -4.85
N ALA A 379 -0.25 37.56 -3.53
CA ALA A 379 0.81 38.11 -2.68
C ALA A 379 2.02 37.18 -2.63
N ASP A 380 1.81 35.88 -2.71
CA ASP A 380 2.82 34.84 -2.50
C ASP A 380 3.40 34.24 -3.80
N MET A 381 2.95 34.70 -4.98
CA MET A 381 3.47 34.23 -6.25
C MET A 381 4.95 34.61 -6.41
N PRO A 382 5.86 33.65 -6.61
CA PRO A 382 7.29 33.94 -6.79
C PRO A 382 7.57 34.62 -8.15
N ASP A 383 8.65 35.34 -8.22
CA ASP A 383 9.25 35.89 -9.47
C ASP A 383 8.32 36.80 -10.31
N VAL A 384 7.38 37.50 -9.67
CA VAL A 384 6.48 38.45 -10.33
C VAL A 384 7.01 39.86 -10.14
N GLU A 385 7.45 40.47 -11.25
CA GLU A 385 7.94 41.86 -11.30
C GLU A 385 6.94 42.80 -11.98
N ARG A 386 6.11 42.30 -12.88
CA ARG A 386 5.10 43.08 -13.63
C ARG A 386 3.75 42.39 -13.59
N VAL A 387 2.70 43.17 -13.42
CA VAL A 387 1.32 42.67 -13.45
C VAL A 387 0.49 43.57 -14.36
N THR A 388 -0.19 42.98 -15.31
CA THR A 388 -1.21 43.63 -16.11
C THR A 388 -2.58 43.09 -15.72
N ILE A 389 -3.46 43.94 -15.22
CA ILE A 389 -4.85 43.60 -14.94
C ILE A 389 -5.67 43.97 -16.18
N VAL A 390 -6.29 42.95 -16.78
CA VAL A 390 -7.18 43.14 -17.95
C VAL A 390 -8.61 42.91 -17.45
N THR A 391 -9.46 43.93 -17.64
CA THR A 391 -10.80 43.95 -17.06
C THR A 391 -11.72 44.89 -17.88
N ASP A 392 -12.98 44.94 -17.46
CA ASP A 392 -13.94 45.93 -17.98
C ASP A 392 -14.24 47.05 -16.95
N ALA A 393 -14.85 48.11 -17.41
CA ALA A 393 -15.19 49.26 -16.58
C ALA A 393 -16.16 48.92 -15.42
N THR A 394 -16.98 47.88 -15.59
CA THR A 394 -17.93 47.43 -14.55
C THR A 394 -17.18 46.82 -13.37
N MET A 395 -16.21 45.95 -13.63
CA MET A 395 -15.39 45.35 -12.58
C MET A 395 -14.55 46.37 -11.83
N THR A 396 -14.07 47.41 -12.54
CA THR A 396 -13.38 48.54 -11.90
C THR A 396 -14.35 49.30 -10.98
N THR A 397 -15.54 49.66 -11.48
CA THR A 397 -16.55 50.38 -10.69
C THR A 397 -17.04 49.60 -9.48
N LEU A 398 -17.13 48.27 -9.56
CA LEU A 398 -17.53 47.39 -8.45
C LEU A 398 -16.40 47.15 -7.42
N GLY A 399 -15.21 47.73 -7.61
CA GLY A 399 -14.08 47.64 -6.68
C GLY A 399 -13.33 46.29 -6.71
N PHE A 400 -13.57 45.43 -7.71
CA PHE A 400 -12.83 44.17 -7.82
C PHE A 400 -11.36 44.40 -8.18
N VAL A 401 -11.06 45.42 -8.99
CA VAL A 401 -9.69 45.81 -9.34
C VAL A 401 -8.94 46.29 -8.10
N ASP A 402 -9.57 47.11 -7.26
CA ASP A 402 -8.97 47.62 -6.02
C ASP A 402 -8.61 46.48 -5.07
N ARG A 403 -9.45 45.45 -4.98
CA ARG A 403 -9.15 44.26 -4.16
C ARG A 403 -7.92 43.52 -4.67
N VAL A 404 -7.71 43.40 -5.96
CA VAL A 404 -6.50 42.82 -6.57
C VAL A 404 -5.27 43.65 -6.22
N ILE A 405 -5.39 44.98 -6.39
CA ILE A 405 -4.31 45.94 -6.11
C ILE A 405 -3.92 45.89 -4.64
N ASP A 406 -4.90 45.85 -3.74
CA ASP A 406 -4.66 45.75 -2.29
C ASP A 406 -3.85 44.50 -1.91
N VAL A 407 -4.13 43.37 -2.55
CA VAL A 407 -3.37 42.14 -2.32
C VAL A 407 -1.96 42.27 -2.92
N LEU A 408 -1.81 42.79 -4.11
CA LEU A 408 -0.50 43.00 -4.75
C LEU A 408 0.38 43.98 -3.94
N ASN A 409 -0.21 45.00 -3.31
CA ASN A 409 0.50 45.96 -2.46
C ASN A 409 1.03 45.33 -1.15
N ARG A 410 0.55 44.16 -0.77
CA ARG A 410 1.05 43.40 0.40
C ARG A 410 2.30 42.56 0.10
N ARG A 411 2.72 42.52 -1.14
CA ARG A 411 3.94 41.78 -1.53
C ARG A 411 5.19 42.43 -0.90
N GLY A 412 6.16 41.59 -0.57
CA GLY A 412 7.46 42.06 -0.07
C GLY A 412 8.30 42.80 -1.12
N ASN A 413 7.99 42.61 -2.41
CA ASN A 413 8.61 43.32 -3.54
C ASN A 413 7.57 44.20 -4.26
N LYS A 414 7.98 45.37 -4.75
CA LYS A 414 7.13 46.20 -5.59
C LYS A 414 6.99 45.59 -6.97
N VAL A 415 5.78 45.56 -7.50
CA VAL A 415 5.48 45.14 -8.87
C VAL A 415 5.09 46.34 -9.72
N ALA A 416 5.50 46.37 -10.98
CA ALA A 416 5.01 47.33 -11.95
C ALA A 416 3.59 46.94 -12.36
N LEU A 417 2.62 47.83 -12.12
CA LEU A 417 1.21 47.57 -12.35
C LEU A 417 0.71 48.34 -13.56
N GLN A 418 0.03 47.64 -14.44
CA GLN A 418 -0.72 48.21 -15.57
C GLN A 418 -2.17 47.76 -15.52
N ILE A 419 -3.11 48.63 -15.85
CA ILE A 419 -4.54 48.32 -15.89
C ILE A 419 -5.05 48.61 -17.30
N ILE A 420 -5.72 47.63 -17.91
CA ILE A 420 -6.46 47.72 -19.17
C ILE A 420 -7.93 47.44 -18.82
N ASP A 421 -8.72 48.49 -18.62
CA ASP A 421 -10.09 48.41 -18.10
C ASP A 421 -11.17 48.69 -19.15
N GLN A 422 -10.79 48.82 -20.42
CA GLN A 422 -11.70 49.10 -21.52
C GLN A 422 -12.03 47.89 -22.40
N VAL A 423 -12.11 46.73 -21.76
CA VAL A 423 -12.51 45.50 -22.45
C VAL A 423 -14.03 45.52 -22.61
N GLU A 424 -14.49 45.42 -23.83
CA GLU A 424 -15.91 45.33 -24.16
C GLU A 424 -16.48 43.94 -23.87
N PRO A 425 -17.78 43.79 -23.57
CA PRO A 425 -18.43 42.48 -23.56
C PRO A 425 -18.23 41.78 -24.92
N GLU A 426 -17.89 40.47 -24.89
CA GLU A 426 -17.54 39.71 -26.10
C GLU A 426 -16.37 40.38 -26.88
N PRO A 427 -15.15 40.39 -26.31
CA PRO A 427 -14.04 41.17 -26.83
C PRO A 427 -13.68 40.79 -28.26
N SER A 428 -13.61 41.85 -29.11
CA SER A 428 -13.24 41.69 -30.50
C SER A 428 -11.75 41.41 -30.71
N VAL A 429 -11.38 40.93 -31.89
CA VAL A 429 -9.95 40.76 -32.27
C VAL A 429 -9.19 42.09 -32.13
N LYS A 430 -9.83 43.20 -32.41
CA LYS A 430 -9.25 44.54 -32.28
C LYS A 430 -8.96 44.87 -30.80
N THR A 431 -9.87 44.55 -29.89
CA THR A 431 -9.68 44.72 -28.45
C THR A 431 -8.47 43.93 -27.95
N VAL A 432 -8.35 42.67 -28.39
CA VAL A 432 -7.18 41.82 -28.06
C VAL A 432 -5.89 42.38 -28.62
N GLN A 433 -5.88 42.85 -29.87
CA GLN A 433 -4.70 43.45 -30.49
C GLN A 433 -4.26 44.75 -29.77
N ASN A 434 -5.22 45.60 -29.39
CA ASN A 434 -4.94 46.80 -28.62
C ASN A 434 -4.37 46.50 -27.24
N GLY A 435 -4.94 45.54 -26.54
CA GLY A 435 -4.42 45.07 -25.24
C GLY A 435 -3.00 44.50 -25.35
N ALA A 436 -2.77 43.67 -26.36
CA ALA A 436 -1.44 43.09 -26.60
C ALA A 436 -0.40 44.17 -26.97
N ALA A 437 -0.79 45.23 -27.69
CA ALA A 437 0.10 46.34 -27.98
C ALA A 437 0.48 47.12 -26.71
N GLN A 438 -0.48 47.34 -25.80
CA GLN A 438 -0.22 48.01 -24.52
C GLN A 438 0.67 47.17 -23.59
N MET A 439 0.56 45.86 -23.62
CA MET A 439 1.40 44.97 -22.79
C MET A 439 2.86 44.86 -23.24
N ARG A 440 3.19 45.32 -24.46
CA ARG A 440 4.56 45.29 -25.00
C ARG A 440 5.44 46.44 -24.51
N HIS A 441 4.86 47.42 -23.91
CA HIS A 441 5.53 48.59 -23.34
C HIS A 441 5.53 48.52 -21.82
#